data_768b69f73be62d252565b2c9b52d1a6b
#
_entry.id   768b69f73be62d252565b2c9b52d1a6b
#
_cell.length_a   1.000
_cell.length_b   1.000
_cell.length_c   1.000
_cell.angle_alpha   90.00
_cell.angle_beta   90.00
_cell.angle_gamma   90.00
#
_symmetry.space_group_name_H-M   'P 1'
#
loop_
_entity.id
_entity.type
_entity.pdbx_description
1 polymer ?
#
loop_
_entity_poly.entity_id
_entity_poly.type
_entity_poly.pdbx_seq_one_letter_code
_entity_poly.pdbx_strand_id
1 'polypeptide(L)'
;MDNDYGYDWWPKVPSETGAVDYTHISTFELVQQGVIKGYFNWGMNPCHSAPNAGNVRRSMANLDWLVVADQVITESASFWNAPDMNPSEIDTTVYYLPCALIYEKPGIILNSGRWIQYRYQA
;
A
#
# COMPACT_ATOMS: atom_id res chain seq x y z
N MET A 1 6.00 -13.24 19.45
CA MET A 1 5.99 -14.65 19.06
C MET A 1 7.39 -14.98 18.66
N ASP A 2 8.08 -15.73 19.49
CA ASP A 2 9.25 -16.42 18.99
C ASP A 2 8.73 -17.35 17.90
N ASN A 3 9.27 -17.14 16.71
CA ASN A 3 8.92 -17.94 15.59
C ASN A 3 9.56 -19.31 15.83
N ASP A 4 8.75 -20.30 16.10
CA ASP A 4 9.14 -21.69 16.41
C ASP A 4 9.96 -22.35 15.28
N TYR A 5 10.11 -21.68 14.15
CA TYR A 5 10.90 -22.12 13.01
C TYR A 5 12.34 -21.60 13.01
N GLY A 6 12.76 -20.79 14.01
CA GLY A 6 14.14 -20.36 14.17
C GLY A 6 14.65 -19.40 13.09
N TYR A 7 13.79 -18.74 12.35
CA TYR A 7 14.18 -17.80 11.31
C TYR A 7 14.39 -16.40 11.88
N ASP A 8 15.58 -16.06 12.29
CA ASP A 8 15.93 -14.73 12.81
C ASP A 8 15.84 -13.61 11.78
N TRP A 9 15.80 -13.97 10.51
CA TRP A 9 15.73 -13.05 9.38
C TRP A 9 14.30 -12.67 8.95
N TRP A 10 13.28 -13.29 9.52
CA TRP A 10 11.90 -12.87 9.28
C TRP A 10 11.59 -11.57 10.02
N PRO A 11 10.85 -10.63 9.38
CA PRO A 11 10.37 -9.47 10.08
C PRO A 11 9.58 -9.89 11.31
N LYS A 12 10.08 -9.55 12.50
CA LYS A 12 9.37 -9.81 13.75
C LYS A 12 8.40 -8.65 13.96
N VAL A 13 7.12 -8.95 13.86
CA VAL A 13 6.09 -8.01 14.33
C VAL A 13 6.23 -7.99 15.86
N PRO A 14 6.45 -6.83 16.49
CA PRO A 14 6.55 -6.76 17.95
C PRO A 14 5.22 -7.19 18.59
N SER A 15 5.14 -8.42 19.02
CA SER A 15 3.95 -8.96 19.69
C SER A 15 3.86 -8.52 21.16
N GLU A 16 4.98 -8.04 21.70
CA GLU A 16 5.10 -7.75 23.15
C GLU A 16 5.03 -6.27 23.48
N THR A 17 5.11 -5.39 22.52
CA THR A 17 5.01 -3.95 22.79
C THR A 17 3.58 -3.48 22.99
N GLY A 18 2.65 -4.42 23.07
CA GLY A 18 1.31 -4.21 23.60
C GLY A 18 0.47 -3.19 22.87
N ALA A 19 0.81 -2.75 21.68
CA ALA A 19 -0.01 -1.67 21.18
C ALA A 19 0.16 -1.21 19.74
N VAL A 20 1.01 -1.72 18.90
CA VAL A 20 0.95 -1.26 17.52
C VAL A 20 0.14 -2.25 16.70
N ASP A 21 -1.10 -1.88 16.45
CA ASP A 21 -1.96 -2.57 15.51
C ASP A 21 -1.54 -2.14 14.08
N TYR A 22 -1.02 -3.09 13.32
CA TYR A 22 -0.61 -2.89 11.92
C TYR A 22 -1.67 -3.36 10.93
N THR A 23 -2.92 -3.44 11.34
CA THR A 23 -4.01 -3.69 10.41
C THR A 23 -4.09 -2.57 9.37
N HIS A 24 -4.73 -2.85 8.26
CA HIS A 24 -4.87 -1.88 7.17
C HIS A 24 -5.51 -0.55 7.63
N ILE A 25 -6.49 -0.62 8.53
CA ILE A 25 -7.15 0.57 9.07
C ILE A 25 -6.19 1.36 9.94
N SER A 26 -5.57 0.71 10.92
CA SER A 26 -4.65 1.33 11.87
C SER A 26 -3.40 1.89 11.19
N THR A 27 -2.96 1.29 10.08
CA THR A 27 -1.85 1.83 9.29
C THR A 27 -2.16 3.25 8.81
N PHE A 28 -3.35 3.51 8.26
CA PHE A 28 -3.71 4.86 7.82
C PHE A 28 -4.00 5.83 8.96
N GLU A 29 -4.42 5.35 10.12
CA GLU A 29 -4.50 6.16 11.32
C GLU A 29 -3.10 6.58 11.81
N LEU A 30 -2.11 5.70 11.77
CA LEU A 30 -0.72 6.01 12.09
C LEU A 30 -0.09 6.98 11.09
N VAL A 31 -0.44 6.89 9.81
CA VAL A 31 -0.07 7.90 8.80
C VAL A 31 -0.68 9.25 9.15
N GLN A 32 -1.97 9.27 9.49
CA GLN A 32 -2.66 10.50 9.86
C GLN A 32 -2.06 11.17 11.12
N GLN A 33 -1.60 10.37 12.06
CA GLN A 33 -0.91 10.82 13.26
C GLN A 33 0.55 11.26 13.00
N GLY A 34 1.05 11.08 11.77
CA GLY A 34 2.43 11.41 11.40
C GLY A 34 3.48 10.45 11.96
N VAL A 35 3.08 9.27 12.42
CA VAL A 35 4.00 8.22 12.88
C VAL A 35 4.66 7.53 11.68
N ILE A 36 3.86 7.20 10.65
CA ILE A 36 4.35 6.67 9.38
C ILE A 36 4.55 7.84 8.42
N LYS A 37 5.78 7.99 7.93
CA LYS A 37 6.20 9.11 7.09
C LYS A 37 6.36 8.74 5.62
N GLY A 38 6.52 7.47 5.31
CA GLY A 38 6.67 6.98 3.96
C GLY A 38 5.87 5.72 3.72
N TYR A 39 5.35 5.55 2.51
CA TYR A 39 4.51 4.42 2.19
C TYR A 39 4.82 3.86 0.80
N PHE A 40 4.94 2.52 0.71
CA PHE A 40 5.00 1.79 -0.55
C PHE A 40 3.64 1.17 -0.86
N ASN A 41 3.09 1.49 -1.99
CA ASN A 41 1.82 1.00 -2.50
C ASN A 41 2.03 0.15 -3.75
N TRP A 42 1.96 -1.17 -3.60
CA TRP A 42 2.20 -2.13 -4.67
C TRP A 42 0.89 -2.73 -5.19
N GLY A 43 0.46 -2.33 -6.39
CA GLY A 43 -0.68 -2.95 -7.07
C GLY A 43 -2.00 -2.88 -6.30
N MET A 44 -2.15 -1.87 -5.46
CA MET A 44 -3.36 -1.61 -4.70
C MET A 44 -3.84 -0.18 -4.92
N ASN A 45 -5.14 0.04 -4.75
CA ASN A 45 -5.73 1.36 -4.79
C ASN A 45 -6.47 1.67 -3.47
N PRO A 46 -5.76 1.89 -2.35
CA PRO A 46 -6.40 2.12 -1.05
C PRO A 46 -7.26 3.38 -1.02
N CYS A 47 -6.97 4.40 -1.83
CA CYS A 47 -7.82 5.59 -1.94
C CYS A 47 -9.22 5.30 -2.52
N HIS A 48 -9.42 4.13 -3.11
CA HIS A 48 -10.71 3.67 -3.62
C HIS A 48 -11.25 2.47 -2.85
N SER A 49 -10.42 1.45 -2.64
CA SER A 49 -10.85 0.14 -2.14
C SER A 49 -10.82 -0.02 -0.63
N ALA A 50 -10.10 0.84 0.09
CA ALA A 50 -10.01 0.72 1.53
C ALA A 50 -11.28 1.21 2.24
N PRO A 51 -11.60 0.67 3.42
CA PRO A 51 -12.60 1.25 4.29
C PRO A 51 -12.29 2.71 4.57
N ASN A 52 -13.30 3.58 4.51
CA ASN A 52 -13.14 5.02 4.72
C ASN A 52 -12.10 5.66 3.77
N ALA A 53 -12.29 5.49 2.47
CA ALA A 53 -11.38 5.99 1.43
C ALA A 53 -11.08 7.50 1.54
N GLY A 54 -12.02 8.30 2.03
CA GLY A 54 -11.81 9.72 2.29
C GLY A 54 -10.75 9.97 3.38
N ASN A 55 -10.75 9.15 4.43
CA ASN A 55 -9.71 9.23 5.46
C ASN A 55 -8.34 8.78 4.92
N VAL A 56 -8.32 7.76 4.08
CA VAL A 56 -7.09 7.27 3.44
C VAL A 56 -6.46 8.36 2.58
N ARG A 57 -7.24 9.06 1.76
CA ARG A 57 -6.73 10.19 0.95
C ARG A 57 -6.12 11.29 1.83
N ARG A 58 -6.83 11.71 2.88
CA ARG A 58 -6.31 12.71 3.82
C ARG A 58 -5.05 12.24 4.54
N SER A 59 -4.99 10.95 4.88
CA SER A 59 -3.79 10.37 5.50
C SER A 59 -2.59 10.42 4.55
N MET A 60 -2.78 10.12 3.27
CA MET A 60 -1.70 10.18 2.28
C MET A 60 -1.09 11.58 2.12
N ALA A 61 -1.87 12.63 2.38
CA ALA A 61 -1.38 14.01 2.39
C ALA A 61 -0.43 14.34 3.57
N ASN A 62 -0.35 13.46 4.57
CA ASN A 62 0.56 13.62 5.71
C ASN A 62 1.87 12.84 5.55
N LEU A 63 2.06 12.15 4.44
CA LEU A 63 3.30 11.46 4.13
C LEU A 63 4.36 12.45 3.64
N ASP A 64 5.62 12.18 3.95
CA ASP A 64 6.75 12.86 3.33
C ASP A 64 6.93 12.35 1.88
N TRP A 65 6.71 11.06 1.69
CA TRP A 65 6.78 10.45 0.36
C TRP A 65 5.85 9.23 0.21
N LEU A 66 5.40 9.02 -1.01
CA LEU A 66 4.57 7.89 -1.44
C LEU A 66 5.15 7.29 -2.72
N VAL A 67 5.45 6.00 -2.72
CA VAL A 67 5.81 5.25 -3.93
C VAL A 67 4.62 4.39 -4.34
N VAL A 68 4.10 4.63 -5.53
CA VAL A 68 3.02 3.83 -6.11
C VAL A 68 3.55 3.05 -7.30
N ALA A 69 3.54 1.73 -7.20
CA ALA A 69 3.86 0.84 -8.30
C ALA A 69 2.56 0.18 -8.78
N ASP A 70 2.06 0.61 -9.92
CA ASP A 70 0.79 0.14 -10.46
C ASP A 70 0.80 0.13 -11.98
N GLN A 71 -0.15 -0.57 -12.56
CA GLN A 71 -0.29 -0.74 -14.01
C GLN A 71 -0.85 0.52 -14.69
N VAL A 72 -1.66 1.28 -13.96
CA VAL A 72 -2.26 2.53 -14.38
C VAL A 72 -2.22 3.55 -13.26
N ILE A 73 -2.33 4.83 -13.59
CA ILE A 73 -2.46 5.89 -12.59
C ILE A 73 -3.82 5.75 -11.92
N THR A 74 -3.80 5.31 -10.68
CA THR A 74 -4.99 5.14 -9.84
C THR A 74 -5.22 6.36 -8.95
N GLU A 75 -6.34 6.38 -8.23
CA GLU A 75 -6.64 7.43 -7.27
C GLU A 75 -5.57 7.55 -6.17
N SER A 76 -4.91 6.45 -5.82
CA SER A 76 -3.80 6.49 -4.86
C SER A 76 -2.56 7.17 -5.43
N ALA A 77 -2.32 7.04 -6.74
CA ALA A 77 -1.22 7.72 -7.43
C ALA A 77 -1.51 9.19 -7.74
N SER A 78 -2.75 9.64 -7.57
CA SER A 78 -3.22 10.99 -7.89
C SER A 78 -4.21 11.53 -6.85
N PHE A 79 -4.04 11.13 -5.59
CA PHE A 79 -5.00 11.39 -4.52
C PHE A 79 -5.30 12.89 -4.31
N TRP A 80 -4.35 13.76 -4.62
CA TRP A 80 -4.49 15.22 -4.53
C TRP A 80 -5.52 15.82 -5.50
N ASN A 81 -5.93 15.06 -6.54
CA ASN A 81 -6.94 15.51 -7.51
C ASN A 81 -8.38 15.28 -7.00
N ALA A 82 -8.57 14.69 -5.83
CA ALA A 82 -9.89 14.46 -5.28
C ALA A 82 -10.59 15.80 -4.93
N PRO A 83 -11.91 15.89 -5.08
CA PRO A 83 -12.66 17.14 -4.84
C PRO A 83 -12.54 17.68 -3.41
N ASP A 84 -12.23 16.83 -2.45
CA ASP A 84 -12.05 17.16 -1.04
C ASP A 84 -10.58 17.47 -0.66
N MET A 85 -9.70 17.61 -1.65
CA MET A 85 -8.27 17.88 -1.45
C MET A 85 -7.87 19.22 -2.08
N ASN A 86 -6.89 19.87 -1.46
CA ASN A 86 -6.27 21.08 -2.00
C ASN A 86 -4.80 20.81 -2.32
N PRO A 87 -4.42 20.65 -3.60
CA PRO A 87 -3.04 20.33 -3.98
C PRO A 87 -1.98 21.31 -3.48
N SER A 88 -2.35 22.59 -3.27
CA SER A 88 -1.41 23.61 -2.78
C SER A 88 -1.02 23.46 -1.31
N GLU A 89 -1.71 22.59 -0.58
CA GLU A 89 -1.49 22.32 0.85
C GLU A 89 -0.84 20.95 1.09
N ILE A 90 -0.46 20.23 0.02
CA ILE A 90 0.06 18.87 0.08
C ILE A 90 1.54 18.88 -0.30
N ASP A 91 2.39 18.54 0.65
CA ASP A 91 3.85 18.47 0.47
C ASP A 91 4.35 17.05 0.14
N THR A 92 3.46 16.05 0.10
CA THR A 92 3.82 14.67 -0.18
C THR A 92 4.45 14.51 -1.56
N THR A 93 5.68 14.01 -1.62
CA THR A 93 6.33 13.65 -2.88
C THR A 93 5.83 12.28 -3.34
N VAL A 94 5.24 12.24 -4.54
CA VAL A 94 4.72 10.99 -5.10
C VAL A 94 5.61 10.49 -6.23
N TYR A 95 6.08 9.24 -6.11
CA TYR A 95 6.82 8.53 -7.14
C TYR A 95 5.91 7.48 -7.76
N TYR A 96 5.58 7.64 -9.03
CA TYR A 96 4.83 6.65 -9.77
C TYR A 96 5.77 5.77 -10.59
N LEU A 97 5.70 4.45 -10.36
CA LEU A 97 6.47 3.43 -11.05
C LEU A 97 5.51 2.59 -11.90
N PRO A 98 5.50 2.77 -13.22
CA PRO A 98 4.63 2.00 -14.10
C PRO A 98 5.04 0.52 -14.09
N CYS A 99 4.08 -0.35 -13.82
CA CYS A 99 4.26 -1.80 -13.81
C CYS A 99 3.70 -2.44 -15.07
N ALA A 100 4.33 -3.51 -15.52
CA ALA A 100 3.80 -4.32 -16.62
C ALA A 100 2.42 -4.88 -16.27
N LEU A 101 1.52 -4.84 -17.24
CA LEU A 101 0.23 -5.51 -17.14
C LEU A 101 0.41 -7.02 -16.97
N ILE A 102 -0.60 -7.61 -16.41
CA ILE A 102 -0.60 -9.05 -16.14
C ILE A 102 -0.37 -9.88 -17.43
N TYR A 103 -0.73 -9.37 -18.60
CA TYR A 103 -0.53 -10.04 -19.90
C TYR A 103 0.86 -9.79 -20.52
N GLU A 104 1.56 -8.77 -20.05
CA GLU A 104 2.83 -8.35 -20.62
C GLU A 104 4.02 -9.08 -20.00
N LYS A 105 3.78 -9.98 -19.07
CA LYS A 105 4.84 -10.74 -18.38
C LYS A 105 4.45 -12.19 -18.15
N PRO A 106 5.40 -13.13 -18.22
CA PRO A 106 5.16 -14.48 -17.74
C PRO A 106 5.05 -14.47 -16.22
N GLY A 107 4.37 -15.44 -15.66
CA GLY A 107 4.27 -15.54 -14.21
C GLY A 107 3.34 -16.62 -13.71
N ILE A 108 3.38 -16.80 -12.42
CA ILE A 108 2.48 -17.71 -11.69
C ILE A 108 1.37 -16.90 -11.06
N ILE A 109 0.16 -17.36 -11.23
CA ILE A 109 -1.03 -16.79 -10.61
C ILE A 109 -1.57 -17.80 -9.61
N LEU A 110 -1.80 -17.31 -8.41
CA LEU A 110 -2.41 -18.07 -7.32
C LEU A 110 -3.78 -17.46 -7.02
N ASN A 111 -4.69 -18.29 -6.56
CA ASN A 111 -5.94 -17.84 -5.98
C ASN A 111 -6.29 -18.64 -4.73
N SER A 112 -7.29 -18.19 -3.99
CA SER A 112 -7.75 -18.85 -2.76
C SER A 112 -8.36 -20.24 -3.00
N GLY A 113 -8.65 -20.60 -4.23
CA GLY A 113 -9.19 -21.90 -4.64
C GLY A 113 -8.13 -23.00 -4.81
N ARG A 114 -6.91 -22.80 -4.33
CA ARG A 114 -5.80 -23.77 -4.42
C ARG A 114 -5.35 -24.05 -5.85
N TRP A 115 -5.50 -23.10 -6.74
CA TRP A 115 -5.05 -23.22 -8.12
C TRP A 115 -3.71 -22.50 -8.28
N ILE A 116 -2.76 -23.19 -8.94
CA ILE A 116 -1.49 -22.62 -9.36
C ILE A 116 -1.52 -22.64 -10.89
N GLN A 117 -1.48 -21.48 -11.50
CA GLN A 117 -1.52 -21.35 -12.95
C GLN A 117 -0.28 -20.63 -13.43
N TYR A 118 0.38 -21.21 -14.41
CA TYR A 118 1.44 -20.52 -15.14
C TYR A 118 0.87 -19.84 -16.37
N ARG A 119 1.31 -18.62 -16.61
CA ARG A 119 0.91 -17.87 -17.78
C ARG A 119 2.12 -17.38 -18.55
N TYR A 120 2.03 -17.52 -19.85
CA TYR A 120 2.99 -16.94 -20.78
C TYR A 120 2.65 -15.47 -21.02
N GLN A 121 3.65 -14.71 -21.40
CA GLN A 121 3.48 -13.37 -21.93
C GLN A 121 2.70 -13.44 -23.25
N ALA A 122 1.74 -12.55 -23.42
CA ALA A 122 0.99 -12.43 -24.66
C ALA A 122 1.78 -11.65 -25.73
#